data_154dcabd985f57f31c43c6a0fcfe5592
#
_entry.id   154dcabd985f57f31c43c6a0fcfe5592
#
_cell.length_a   1.000
_cell.length_b   1.000
_cell.length_c   1.000
_cell.angle_alpha   90.00
_cell.angle_beta   90.00
_cell.angle_gamma   90.00
#
_symmetry.space_group_name_H-M   'P 1'
#
loop_
_entity.id
_entity.type
_entity.pdbx_description
1 polymer ?
#
loop_
_entity_poly.entity_id
_entity_poly.type
_entity_poly.pdbx_seq_one_letter_code
_entity_poly.pdbx_strand_id
1 'polypeptide(L)'
;MTDEHFDTEATPNPEDVAGSVDDRFENRIVMSVPDEHNPKLQKVIELVNADDDLYGLWLAANVNAVERLGMTDHGPVHVKIVMNLAVRMLRLLANAGVTSGVALNYEMSAKDAEVVVALAALLHDVGMSIHRQDHEAFSLFIAQEKLKQILQHVYDSRHETIIRSEILHAIISHRSGGTPLTLEAGVVRIADALDMAKGRSRIPFE
;
A
#
# COMPACT_ATOMS: atom_id res chain seq x y z
N MET A 1 41.54 34.35 25.46
CA MET A 1 40.59 34.54 24.35
C MET A 1 41.03 33.58 23.28
N THR A 2 40.44 32.40 23.28
CA THR A 2 40.68 31.36 22.30
C THR A 2 39.42 31.26 21.44
N ASP A 3 39.56 31.67 20.17
CA ASP A 3 38.50 31.54 19.17
C ASP A 3 38.24 30.05 18.91
N GLU A 4 37.10 29.55 19.37
CA GLU A 4 36.61 28.26 18.96
C GLU A 4 35.97 28.42 17.56
N HIS A 5 36.67 27.90 16.56
CA HIS A 5 36.13 27.70 15.22
C HIS A 5 35.05 26.59 15.30
N PHE A 6 33.79 26.98 15.19
CA PHE A 6 32.72 26.01 14.87
C PHE A 6 32.87 25.63 13.39
N ASP A 7 33.40 24.44 13.17
CA ASP A 7 33.29 23.78 11.86
C ASP A 7 31.80 23.53 11.59
N THR A 8 31.22 24.33 10.71
CA THR A 8 29.91 24.04 10.13
C THR A 8 30.09 22.87 9.17
N GLU A 9 29.79 21.65 9.61
CA GLU A 9 29.60 20.52 8.70
C GLU A 9 28.64 20.96 7.59
N ALA A 10 29.11 20.91 6.36
CA ALA A 10 28.31 21.23 5.19
C ALA A 10 27.11 20.29 5.14
N THR A 11 25.90 20.84 5.18
CA THR A 11 24.69 20.05 4.91
C THR A 11 24.88 19.37 3.56
N PRO A 12 24.69 18.04 3.47
CA PRO A 12 24.85 17.33 2.22
C PRO A 12 23.95 17.95 1.14
N ASN A 13 24.51 18.14 -0.05
CA ASN A 13 23.79 18.69 -1.19
C ASN A 13 22.57 17.78 -1.45
N PRO A 14 21.34 18.30 -1.62
CA PRO A 14 20.15 17.50 -1.94
C PRO A 14 20.32 16.58 -3.15
N GLU A 15 21.26 16.89 -4.05
CA GLU A 15 21.61 16.08 -5.22
C GLU A 15 22.40 14.80 -4.88
N ASP A 16 23.01 14.71 -3.69
CA ASP A 16 23.81 13.55 -3.27
C ASP A 16 22.98 12.44 -2.59
N VAL A 17 21.70 12.68 -2.30
CA VAL A 17 20.87 11.77 -1.46
C VAL A 17 19.78 11.05 -2.23
N ALA A 18 19.45 11.47 -3.46
CA ALA A 18 18.40 10.83 -4.25
C ALA A 18 18.84 10.71 -5.71
N GLY A 19 18.95 9.48 -6.21
CA GLY A 19 19.05 9.22 -7.65
C GLY A 19 17.95 9.94 -8.42
N SER A 20 18.18 10.22 -9.71
CA SER A 20 17.20 10.90 -10.57
C SER A 20 15.84 10.19 -10.53
N VAL A 21 14.78 10.87 -10.97
CA VAL A 21 13.45 10.24 -11.11
C VAL A 21 13.57 9.01 -12.01
N ASP A 22 14.31 9.11 -13.12
CA ASP A 22 14.51 8.01 -14.05
C ASP A 22 15.21 6.82 -13.40
N ASP A 23 16.26 7.04 -12.57
CA ASP A 23 16.95 5.98 -11.83
C ASP A 23 16.00 5.23 -10.89
N ARG A 24 15.06 5.94 -10.25
CA ARG A 24 14.07 5.35 -9.34
C ARG A 24 13.07 4.47 -10.10
N PHE A 25 12.73 4.81 -11.34
CA PHE A 25 11.85 4.02 -12.19
C PHE A 25 12.58 2.82 -12.81
N GLU A 26 13.86 2.96 -13.19
CA GLU A 26 14.69 1.86 -13.71
C GLU A 26 14.97 0.80 -12.64
N ASN A 27 15.20 1.22 -11.40
CA ASN A 27 15.44 0.35 -10.24
C ASN A 27 14.18 0.08 -9.42
N ARG A 28 13.01 0.02 -10.08
CA ARG A 28 11.72 -0.14 -9.39
C ARG A 28 11.62 -1.44 -8.60
N ILE A 29 10.93 -1.34 -7.47
CA ILE A 29 10.54 -2.50 -6.67
C ILE A 29 9.35 -3.17 -7.34
N VAL A 30 9.57 -4.38 -7.85
CA VAL A 30 8.52 -5.20 -8.47
C VAL A 30 7.61 -5.78 -7.38
N MET A 31 6.31 -5.57 -7.51
CA MET A 31 5.31 -6.19 -6.64
C MET A 31 5.23 -7.68 -6.98
N SER A 32 5.29 -8.51 -5.95
CA SER A 32 5.21 -9.97 -6.08
C SER A 32 4.59 -10.56 -4.81
N VAL A 33 3.76 -11.56 -5.01
CA VAL A 33 3.11 -12.36 -3.96
C VAL A 33 2.94 -13.77 -4.53
N PRO A 34 3.01 -14.84 -3.71
CA PRO A 34 2.70 -16.18 -4.18
C PRO A 34 1.25 -16.24 -4.71
N ASP A 35 1.06 -16.40 -6.02
CA ASP A 35 -0.23 -16.25 -6.71
C ASP A 35 -0.56 -17.37 -7.70
N GLU A 36 0.27 -18.45 -7.78
CA GLU A 36 0.15 -19.50 -8.79
C GLU A 36 -1.23 -20.16 -8.87
N HIS A 37 -1.99 -20.12 -7.78
CA HIS A 37 -3.33 -20.70 -7.70
C HIS A 37 -4.46 -19.68 -7.93
N ASN A 38 -4.14 -18.38 -8.14
CA ASN A 38 -5.10 -17.29 -8.31
C ASN A 38 -4.84 -16.47 -9.57
N PRO A 39 -5.41 -16.87 -10.74
CA PRO A 39 -5.21 -16.14 -12.00
C PRO A 39 -5.67 -14.69 -11.97
N LYS A 40 -6.66 -14.34 -11.13
CA LYS A 40 -7.14 -12.97 -10.99
C LYS A 40 -6.09 -12.12 -10.29
N LEU A 41 -5.48 -12.65 -9.22
CA LEU A 41 -4.42 -11.97 -8.50
C LEU A 41 -3.17 -11.82 -9.37
N GLN A 42 -2.80 -12.86 -10.14
CA GLN A 42 -1.70 -12.78 -11.13
C GLN A 42 -1.92 -11.61 -12.09
N LYS A 43 -3.13 -11.54 -12.69
CA LYS A 43 -3.45 -10.47 -13.63
C LYS A 43 -3.41 -9.08 -12.99
N VAL A 44 -3.88 -8.95 -11.75
CA VAL A 44 -3.80 -7.70 -10.98
C VAL A 44 -2.34 -7.30 -10.75
N ILE A 45 -1.48 -8.20 -10.33
CA ILE A 45 -0.06 -7.91 -10.08
C ILE A 45 0.68 -7.53 -11.37
N GLU A 46 0.37 -8.19 -12.50
CA GLU A 46 0.90 -7.77 -13.82
C GLU A 46 0.53 -6.32 -14.15
N LEU A 47 -0.75 -5.95 -14.00
CA LEU A 47 -1.25 -4.60 -14.30
C LEU A 47 -0.64 -3.56 -13.36
N VAL A 48 -0.54 -3.86 -12.08
CA VAL A 48 0.09 -2.99 -11.07
C VAL A 48 1.57 -2.74 -11.41
N ASN A 49 2.32 -3.77 -11.79
CA ASN A 49 3.73 -3.64 -12.14
C ASN A 49 3.95 -2.87 -13.46
N ALA A 50 2.97 -2.84 -14.33
CA ALA A 50 3.01 -2.09 -15.59
C ALA A 50 2.54 -0.62 -15.45
N ASP A 51 2.04 -0.22 -14.28
CA ASP A 51 1.48 1.11 -14.04
C ASP A 51 2.56 2.07 -13.47
N ASP A 52 3.19 2.84 -14.35
CA ASP A 52 4.19 3.84 -13.97
C ASP A 52 3.60 4.96 -13.12
N ASP A 53 2.35 5.34 -13.38
CA ASP A 53 1.68 6.40 -12.63
C ASP A 53 1.44 5.97 -11.17
N LEU A 54 1.01 4.72 -10.95
CA LEU A 54 0.88 4.17 -9.60
C LEU A 54 2.23 4.08 -8.90
N TYR A 55 3.29 3.68 -9.61
CA TYR A 55 4.62 3.66 -9.03
C TYR A 55 5.10 5.06 -8.64
N GLY A 56 4.84 6.07 -9.48
CA GLY A 56 5.12 7.48 -9.19
C GLY A 56 4.37 8.00 -7.96
N LEU A 57 3.11 7.57 -7.74
CA LEU A 57 2.34 7.91 -6.55
C LEU A 57 2.99 7.35 -5.27
N TRP A 58 3.50 6.12 -5.29
CA TRP A 58 4.23 5.56 -4.14
C TRP A 58 5.53 6.30 -3.87
N LEU A 59 6.27 6.70 -4.92
CA LEU A 59 7.48 7.52 -4.74
C LEU A 59 7.14 8.88 -4.12
N ALA A 60 6.10 9.55 -4.60
CA ALA A 60 5.65 10.83 -4.07
C ALA A 60 5.16 10.72 -2.61
N ALA A 61 4.43 9.64 -2.27
CA ALA A 61 4.03 9.34 -0.90
C ALA A 61 5.25 9.18 0.01
N ASN A 62 6.29 8.47 -0.46
CA ASN A 62 7.51 8.26 0.31
C ASN A 62 8.31 9.56 0.52
N VAL A 63 8.41 10.41 -0.50
CA VAL A 63 9.05 11.73 -0.38
C VAL A 63 8.34 12.57 0.68
N ASN A 64 6.99 12.61 0.66
CA ASN A 64 6.24 13.31 1.69
C ASN A 64 6.47 12.73 3.09
N ALA A 65 6.46 11.40 3.22
CA ALA A 65 6.62 10.75 4.51
C ALA A 65 8.03 10.93 5.06
N VAL A 66 9.05 10.52 4.31
CA VAL A 66 10.43 10.45 4.80
C VAL A 66 11.12 11.79 4.76
N GLU A 67 11.16 12.43 3.57
CA GLU A 67 12.01 13.60 3.37
C GLU A 67 11.38 14.88 3.93
N ARG A 68 10.04 15.03 3.83
CA ARG A 68 9.36 16.25 4.27
C ARG A 68 8.83 16.20 5.70
N LEU A 69 8.47 15.01 6.19
CA LEU A 69 7.84 14.86 7.50
C LEU A 69 8.70 14.07 8.51
N GLY A 70 9.85 13.53 8.09
CA GLY A 70 10.72 12.73 8.97
C GLY A 70 10.07 11.44 9.47
N MET A 71 9.09 10.91 8.74
CA MET A 71 8.37 9.70 9.07
C MET A 71 9.10 8.46 8.51
N THR A 72 8.56 7.29 8.81
CA THR A 72 9.02 6.02 8.24
C THR A 72 8.58 5.87 6.79
N ASP A 73 9.14 4.87 6.08
CA ASP A 73 8.78 4.53 4.69
C ASP A 73 7.27 4.32 4.51
N HIS A 74 6.68 4.98 3.49
CA HIS A 74 5.30 4.81 3.01
C HIS A 74 5.29 4.63 1.48
N GLY A 75 6.40 4.18 0.93
CA GLY A 75 6.62 3.97 -0.49
C GLY A 75 6.47 2.51 -0.93
N PRO A 76 7.10 2.16 -2.07
CA PRO A 76 6.94 0.83 -2.69
C PRO A 76 7.35 -0.34 -1.80
N VAL A 77 8.34 -0.16 -0.90
CA VAL A 77 8.78 -1.22 0.03
C VAL A 77 7.68 -1.52 1.03
N HIS A 78 7.14 -0.49 1.66
CA HIS A 78 6.06 -0.60 2.64
C HIS A 78 4.83 -1.30 2.05
N VAL A 79 4.29 -0.80 0.96
CA VAL A 79 3.07 -1.37 0.38
C VAL A 79 3.26 -2.82 -0.08
N LYS A 80 4.47 -3.19 -0.55
CA LYS A 80 4.81 -4.57 -0.87
C LYS A 80 4.80 -5.48 0.36
N ILE A 81 5.36 -5.02 1.49
CA ILE A 81 5.37 -5.77 2.75
C ILE A 81 3.93 -5.95 3.24
N VAL A 82 3.15 -4.87 3.30
CA VAL A 82 1.75 -4.92 3.76
C VAL A 82 0.91 -5.85 2.88
N MET A 83 1.05 -5.77 1.55
CA MET A 83 0.35 -6.68 0.62
C MET A 83 0.67 -8.15 0.91
N ASN A 84 1.94 -8.50 1.06
CA ASN A 84 2.35 -9.88 1.33
C ASN A 84 1.84 -10.38 2.69
N LEU A 85 1.90 -9.53 3.72
CA LEU A 85 1.34 -9.85 5.05
C LEU A 85 -0.18 -10.05 4.96
N ALA A 86 -0.91 -9.15 4.31
CA ALA A 86 -2.36 -9.23 4.19
C ALA A 86 -2.82 -10.50 3.46
N VAL A 87 -2.22 -10.81 2.30
CA VAL A 87 -2.54 -12.04 1.55
C VAL A 87 -2.21 -13.29 2.38
N ARG A 88 -1.05 -13.33 3.04
CA ARG A 88 -0.67 -14.45 3.89
C ARG A 88 -1.62 -14.64 5.07
N MET A 89 -2.00 -13.55 5.76
CA MET A 89 -2.96 -13.59 6.87
C MET A 89 -4.32 -14.09 6.43
N LEU A 90 -4.84 -13.57 5.31
CA LEU A 90 -6.12 -14.02 4.75
C LEU A 90 -6.12 -15.52 4.46
N ARG A 91 -5.04 -16.04 3.85
CA ARG A 91 -4.88 -17.47 3.57
C ARG A 91 -4.83 -18.32 4.84
N LEU A 92 -4.14 -17.86 5.88
CA LEU A 92 -4.13 -18.56 7.17
C LEU A 92 -5.51 -18.61 7.81
N LEU A 93 -6.27 -17.52 7.75
CA LEU A 93 -7.65 -17.47 8.24
C LEU A 93 -8.57 -18.39 7.43
N ALA A 94 -8.46 -18.40 6.10
CA ALA A 94 -9.23 -19.28 5.23
C ALA A 94 -8.92 -20.77 5.52
N ASN A 95 -7.64 -21.12 5.71
CA ASN A 95 -7.23 -22.47 6.09
C ASN A 95 -7.74 -22.89 7.48
N ALA A 96 -7.98 -21.92 8.37
CA ALA A 96 -8.61 -22.13 9.68
C ALA A 96 -10.15 -22.16 9.60
N GLY A 97 -10.75 -22.11 8.42
CA GLY A 97 -12.19 -22.18 8.20
C GLY A 97 -12.92 -20.86 8.34
N VAL A 98 -12.21 -19.72 8.40
CA VAL A 98 -12.82 -18.40 8.46
C VAL A 98 -13.25 -17.97 7.05
N THR A 99 -14.53 -17.65 6.89
CA THR A 99 -15.10 -17.20 5.61
C THR A 99 -14.84 -15.72 5.39
N SER A 100 -14.39 -15.34 4.21
CA SER A 100 -14.17 -13.94 3.81
C SER A 100 -15.49 -13.17 3.66
N GLY A 101 -15.44 -11.83 3.78
CA GLY A 101 -16.61 -10.98 3.64
C GLY A 101 -17.24 -11.06 2.26
N VAL A 102 -16.43 -11.05 1.19
CA VAL A 102 -16.95 -11.17 -0.19
C VAL A 102 -17.59 -12.52 -0.46
N ALA A 103 -17.09 -13.60 0.15
CA ALA A 103 -17.71 -14.92 0.03
C ALA A 103 -19.03 -15.01 0.81
N LEU A 104 -19.08 -14.41 2.00
CA LEU A 104 -20.25 -14.44 2.87
C LEU A 104 -21.41 -13.61 2.32
N ASN A 105 -21.12 -12.44 1.78
CA ASN A 105 -22.14 -11.45 1.43
C ASN A 105 -22.52 -11.45 -0.07
N TYR A 106 -21.62 -11.93 -0.95
CA TYR A 106 -21.81 -11.81 -2.40
C TYR A 106 -21.61 -13.14 -3.15
N GLU A 107 -21.45 -14.26 -2.44
CA GLU A 107 -21.20 -15.58 -3.03
C GLU A 107 -19.95 -15.64 -3.93
N MET A 108 -18.98 -14.73 -3.68
CA MET A 108 -17.70 -14.70 -4.38
C MET A 108 -16.70 -15.67 -3.73
N SER A 109 -15.55 -15.86 -4.34
CA SER A 109 -14.57 -16.84 -3.88
C SER A 109 -13.53 -16.24 -2.93
N ALA A 110 -12.82 -17.10 -2.18
CA ALA A 110 -11.64 -16.69 -1.41
C ALA A 110 -10.54 -16.06 -2.29
N LYS A 111 -10.48 -16.42 -3.58
CA LYS A 111 -9.57 -15.80 -4.55
C LYS A 111 -9.90 -14.33 -4.82
N ASP A 112 -11.18 -13.97 -4.76
CA ASP A 112 -11.62 -12.57 -4.88
C ASP A 112 -11.26 -11.77 -3.63
N ALA A 113 -11.34 -12.39 -2.45
CA ALA A 113 -10.88 -11.77 -1.20
C ALA A 113 -9.36 -11.48 -1.21
N GLU A 114 -8.55 -12.35 -1.83
CA GLU A 114 -7.11 -12.10 -2.03
C GLU A 114 -6.88 -10.85 -2.90
N VAL A 115 -7.67 -10.65 -3.95
CA VAL A 115 -7.61 -9.43 -4.77
C VAL A 115 -7.97 -8.19 -3.95
N VAL A 116 -9.02 -8.28 -3.11
CA VAL A 116 -9.41 -7.16 -2.23
C VAL A 116 -8.28 -6.76 -1.31
N VAL A 117 -7.71 -7.69 -0.54
CA VAL A 117 -6.65 -7.34 0.43
C VAL A 117 -5.36 -6.90 -0.25
N ALA A 118 -5.01 -7.47 -1.41
CA ALA A 118 -3.82 -7.09 -2.15
C ALA A 118 -3.91 -5.65 -2.67
N LEU A 119 -5.00 -5.31 -3.38
CA LEU A 119 -5.19 -3.95 -3.91
C LEU A 119 -5.42 -2.92 -2.81
N ALA A 120 -6.13 -3.27 -1.74
CA ALA A 120 -6.30 -2.37 -0.61
C ALA A 120 -4.93 -2.07 0.04
N ALA A 121 -4.09 -3.07 0.25
CA ALA A 121 -2.74 -2.89 0.80
C ALA A 121 -1.83 -2.05 -0.11
N LEU A 122 -1.95 -2.19 -1.44
CA LEU A 122 -1.17 -1.41 -2.39
C LEU A 122 -1.61 0.06 -2.48
N LEU A 123 -2.87 0.35 -2.16
CA LEU A 123 -3.48 1.67 -2.37
C LEU A 123 -3.82 2.43 -1.07
N HIS A 124 -3.67 1.82 0.12
CA HIS A 124 -4.15 2.44 1.37
C HIS A 124 -3.50 3.79 1.68
N ASP A 125 -2.23 3.94 1.35
CA ASP A 125 -1.41 5.11 1.67
C ASP A 125 -1.10 6.02 0.46
N VAL A 126 -1.65 5.77 -0.75
CA VAL A 126 -1.36 6.60 -1.93
C VAL A 126 -1.77 8.06 -1.74
N GLY A 127 -2.71 8.35 -0.86
CA GLY A 127 -3.12 9.70 -0.49
C GLY A 127 -2.03 10.49 0.25
N MET A 128 -1.01 9.83 0.81
CA MET A 128 0.19 10.46 1.33
C MET A 128 0.95 11.25 0.24
N SER A 129 0.77 10.91 -1.04
CA SER A 129 1.32 11.69 -2.16
C SER A 129 0.74 13.12 -2.21
N ILE A 130 -0.44 13.34 -1.65
CA ILE A 130 -1.12 14.64 -1.56
C ILE A 130 -0.81 15.29 -0.20
N HIS A 131 -1.19 14.65 0.91
CA HIS A 131 -1.01 15.19 2.25
C HIS A 131 -1.13 14.11 3.33
N ARG A 132 -0.43 14.29 4.47
CA ARG A 132 -0.47 13.36 5.61
C ARG A 132 -1.81 13.35 6.33
N GLN A 133 -2.35 14.53 6.60
CA GLN A 133 -3.64 14.65 7.26
C GLN A 133 -4.72 14.20 6.29
N ASP A 134 -5.64 13.36 6.74
CA ASP A 134 -6.75 12.82 5.96
C ASP A 134 -6.33 12.01 4.72
N HIS A 135 -5.07 11.47 4.71
CA HIS A 135 -4.56 10.72 3.55
C HIS A 135 -5.44 9.51 3.21
N GLU A 136 -6.15 8.92 4.18
CA GLU A 136 -7.11 7.86 3.94
C GLU A 136 -8.22 8.31 2.97
N ALA A 137 -8.73 9.53 3.16
CA ALA A 137 -9.73 10.10 2.27
C ALA A 137 -9.14 10.45 0.90
N PHE A 138 -7.92 10.99 0.86
CA PHE A 138 -7.22 11.26 -0.40
C PHE A 138 -6.88 9.97 -1.15
N SER A 139 -6.56 8.89 -0.43
CA SER A 139 -6.36 7.57 -1.03
C SER A 139 -7.60 7.08 -1.77
N LEU A 140 -8.82 7.36 -1.28
CA LEU A 140 -10.05 6.98 -1.97
C LEU A 140 -10.19 7.65 -3.34
N PHE A 141 -9.84 8.95 -3.45
CA PHE A 141 -9.91 9.67 -4.74
C PHE A 141 -9.00 9.02 -5.78
N ILE A 142 -7.76 8.76 -5.40
CA ILE A 142 -6.76 8.16 -6.29
C ILE A 142 -7.13 6.70 -6.59
N ALA A 143 -7.45 5.93 -5.55
CA ALA A 143 -7.78 4.52 -5.68
C ALA A 143 -9.01 4.27 -6.53
N GLN A 144 -10.05 5.12 -6.46
CA GLN A 144 -11.26 4.99 -7.25
C GLN A 144 -10.97 4.89 -8.76
N GLU A 145 -10.09 5.71 -9.26
CA GLU A 145 -9.72 5.72 -10.69
C GLU A 145 -8.81 4.53 -11.02
N LYS A 146 -7.77 4.30 -10.23
CA LYS A 146 -6.83 3.19 -10.42
C LYS A 146 -7.52 1.83 -10.39
N LEU A 147 -8.40 1.63 -9.42
CA LEU A 147 -9.18 0.40 -9.31
C LEU A 147 -10.04 0.14 -10.53
N LYS A 148 -10.71 1.16 -11.07
CA LYS A 148 -11.50 1.03 -12.28
C LYS A 148 -10.64 0.61 -13.47
N GLN A 149 -9.46 1.21 -13.63
CA GLN A 149 -8.51 0.89 -14.69
C GLN A 149 -8.01 -0.55 -14.59
N ILE A 150 -7.72 -1.04 -13.39
CA ILE A 150 -7.19 -2.40 -13.16
C ILE A 150 -8.31 -3.44 -13.23
N LEU A 151 -9.40 -3.25 -12.48
CA LEU A 151 -10.42 -4.28 -12.28
C LEU A 151 -11.26 -4.59 -13.52
N GLN A 152 -11.44 -3.63 -14.46
CA GLN A 152 -12.12 -3.86 -15.74
C GLN A 152 -11.48 -4.97 -16.59
N HIS A 153 -10.21 -5.30 -16.35
CA HIS A 153 -9.48 -6.37 -17.04
C HIS A 153 -9.61 -7.73 -16.35
N VAL A 154 -10.23 -7.77 -15.17
CA VAL A 154 -10.31 -8.97 -14.30
C VAL A 154 -11.75 -9.38 -14.03
N TYR A 155 -12.67 -8.42 -13.99
CA TYR A 155 -14.08 -8.61 -13.63
C TYR A 155 -15.02 -8.02 -14.66
N ASP A 156 -16.23 -8.57 -14.74
CA ASP A 156 -17.34 -7.87 -15.37
C ASP A 156 -17.81 -6.66 -14.52
N SER A 157 -18.58 -5.78 -15.09
CA SER A 157 -19.00 -4.51 -14.48
C SER A 157 -19.68 -4.65 -13.11
N ARG A 158 -20.42 -5.75 -12.87
CA ARG A 158 -21.14 -5.96 -11.60
C ARG A 158 -20.19 -6.37 -10.49
N HIS A 159 -19.36 -7.37 -10.76
CA HIS A 159 -18.36 -7.87 -9.83
C HIS A 159 -17.27 -6.81 -9.59
N GLU A 160 -16.87 -6.07 -10.63
CA GLU A 160 -15.93 -4.96 -10.52
C GLU A 160 -16.41 -3.93 -9.48
N THR A 161 -17.67 -3.51 -9.56
CA THR A 161 -18.24 -2.52 -8.65
C THR A 161 -18.24 -3.02 -7.20
N ILE A 162 -18.57 -4.28 -6.96
CA ILE A 162 -18.55 -4.88 -5.63
C ILE A 162 -17.12 -4.93 -5.09
N ILE A 163 -16.19 -5.52 -5.84
CA ILE A 163 -14.78 -5.65 -5.43
C ILE A 163 -14.16 -4.28 -5.16
N ARG A 164 -14.41 -3.29 -6.01
CA ARG A 164 -13.95 -1.92 -5.82
C ARG A 164 -14.50 -1.31 -4.55
N SER A 165 -15.77 -1.50 -4.25
CA SER A 165 -16.38 -1.00 -3.01
C SER A 165 -15.74 -1.62 -1.76
N GLU A 166 -15.48 -2.92 -1.76
CA GLU A 166 -14.82 -3.63 -0.66
C GLU A 166 -13.35 -3.16 -0.48
N ILE A 167 -12.63 -2.92 -1.57
CA ILE A 167 -11.27 -2.35 -1.52
C ILE A 167 -11.30 -0.95 -0.92
N LEU A 168 -12.19 -0.07 -1.38
CA LEU A 168 -12.31 1.29 -0.87
C LEU A 168 -12.70 1.29 0.62
N HIS A 169 -13.57 0.36 1.05
CA HIS A 169 -13.87 0.17 2.46
C HIS A 169 -12.64 -0.24 3.27
N ALA A 170 -11.82 -1.16 2.76
CA ALA A 170 -10.59 -1.56 3.45
C ALA A 170 -9.59 -0.39 3.53
N ILE A 171 -9.48 0.43 2.48
CA ILE A 171 -8.63 1.62 2.47
C ILE A 171 -9.07 2.62 3.54
N ILE A 172 -10.34 3.03 3.59
CA ILE A 172 -10.79 4.03 4.58
C ILE A 172 -10.73 3.51 6.02
N SER A 173 -10.75 2.20 6.20
CA SER A 173 -10.81 1.56 7.52
C SER A 173 -9.45 1.15 8.08
N HIS A 174 -8.33 1.38 7.37
CA HIS A 174 -7.03 0.85 7.79
C HIS A 174 -6.49 1.51 9.06
N ARG A 175 -6.83 2.77 9.35
CA ARG A 175 -6.37 3.48 10.54
C ARG A 175 -7.32 3.43 11.72
N SER A 176 -6.83 3.92 12.87
CA SER A 176 -7.53 3.89 14.16
C SER A 176 -8.88 4.63 14.18
N GLY A 177 -9.08 5.62 13.30
CA GLY A 177 -10.36 6.33 13.16
C GLY A 177 -11.41 5.56 12.35
N GLY A 178 -11.01 4.55 11.56
CA GLY A 178 -11.90 3.70 10.78
C GLY A 178 -12.36 2.46 11.56
N THR A 179 -13.55 1.96 11.24
CA THR A 179 -14.05 0.69 11.78
C THR A 179 -14.13 -0.33 10.64
N PRO A 180 -13.28 -1.37 10.62
CA PRO A 180 -13.39 -2.45 9.66
C PRO A 180 -14.72 -3.18 9.82
N LEU A 181 -15.52 -3.25 8.75
CA LEU A 181 -16.81 -3.96 8.73
C LEU A 181 -16.68 -5.35 8.09
N THR A 182 -15.57 -5.64 7.42
CA THR A 182 -15.30 -6.90 6.76
C THR A 182 -14.02 -7.53 7.25
N LEU A 183 -13.88 -8.85 7.04
CA LEU A 183 -12.65 -9.58 7.36
C LEU A 183 -11.45 -8.98 6.60
N GLU A 184 -11.65 -8.69 5.32
CA GLU A 184 -10.64 -8.14 4.43
C GLU A 184 -10.10 -6.79 4.96
N ALA A 185 -10.98 -5.89 5.34
CA ALA A 185 -10.61 -4.60 5.92
C ALA A 185 -9.83 -4.76 7.24
N GLY A 186 -10.25 -5.70 8.10
CA GLY A 186 -9.56 -6.04 9.33
C GLY A 186 -8.15 -6.59 9.07
N VAL A 187 -8.01 -7.46 8.06
CA VAL A 187 -6.72 -8.04 7.66
C VAL A 187 -5.76 -6.96 7.17
N VAL A 188 -6.20 -6.05 6.30
CA VAL A 188 -5.36 -4.95 5.80
C VAL A 188 -4.87 -4.05 6.94
N ARG A 189 -5.78 -3.67 7.85
CA ARG A 189 -5.44 -2.86 9.03
C ARG A 189 -4.38 -3.51 9.93
N ILE A 190 -4.51 -4.82 10.17
CA ILE A 190 -3.53 -5.54 11.00
C ILE A 190 -2.22 -5.69 10.24
N ALA A 191 -2.26 -5.97 8.94
CA ALA A 191 -1.07 -6.10 8.10
C ALA A 191 -0.24 -4.81 8.07
N ASP A 192 -0.90 -3.65 7.94
CA ASP A 192 -0.25 -2.34 8.03
C ASP A 192 0.40 -2.13 9.42
N ALA A 193 -0.34 -2.41 10.50
CA ALA A 193 0.17 -2.28 11.87
C ALA A 193 1.35 -3.23 12.19
N LEU A 194 1.48 -4.35 11.47
CA LEU A 194 2.54 -5.33 11.64
C LEU A 194 3.80 -5.01 10.82
N ASP A 195 3.78 -4.02 9.94
CA ASP A 195 4.99 -3.62 9.23
C ASP A 195 5.98 -2.96 10.19
N MET A 196 6.79 -3.82 10.81
CA MET A 196 7.88 -3.47 11.71
C MET A 196 9.23 -3.49 10.99
N ALA A 197 9.25 -3.36 9.65
CA ALA A 197 10.46 -3.44 8.84
C ALA A 197 11.52 -2.44 9.29
N LYS A 198 12.79 -2.83 9.09
CA LYS A 198 13.97 -2.03 9.42
C LYS A 198 13.93 -0.69 8.67
N GLY A 199 13.62 0.39 9.39
CA GLY A 199 13.38 1.73 8.84
C GLY A 199 12.09 2.35 9.36
N ARG A 200 11.06 1.54 9.67
CA ARG A 200 9.84 2.00 10.35
C ARG A 200 9.99 2.07 11.87
N SER A 201 10.89 1.27 12.46
CA SER A 201 11.16 1.25 13.90
C SER A 201 12.20 2.28 14.38
N ARG A 202 12.57 3.26 13.54
CA ARG A 202 13.43 4.37 13.94
C ARG A 202 12.63 5.44 14.68
N ILE A 203 12.00 5.07 15.80
CA ILE A 203 11.67 6.05 16.82
C ILE A 203 12.89 6.06 17.74
N PRO A 204 13.65 7.16 17.84
CA PRO A 204 14.63 7.29 18.90
C PRO A 204 13.86 7.19 20.22
N PHE A 205 14.22 6.25 21.06
CA PHE A 205 13.83 6.32 22.46
C PHE A 205 14.60 7.50 23.05
N GLU A 206 13.89 8.61 23.30
CA GLU A 206 14.35 9.64 24.22
C GLU A 206 14.15 9.17 25.65
#